data_30aa3427c73729bd4dfcd796969edebe
#
_entry.id   30aa3427c73729bd4dfcd796969edebe
#
_cell.length_a   1.000
_cell.length_b   1.000
_cell.length_c   1.000
_cell.angle_alpha   90.00
_cell.angle_beta   90.00
_cell.angle_gamma   90.00
#
_symmetry.space_group_name_H-M   'P 1'
#
loop_
_entity.id
_entity.type
_entity.pdbx_description
1 polymer ?
#
loop_
_entity_poly.entity_id
_entity_poly.type
_entity_poly.pdbx_seq_one_letter_code
_entity_poly.pdbx_strand_id
1 'polypeptide(L)'
;MISFLQMDIEPGELLFQDDFPTGNIDDRWEITGGEWSARDGILTGCYRENGGGLIYSKQSFPGDILMEFTGRMVPPCDNDLNFSFRADGWDYEHKDASIGYIGGLNGWWTKQAGLEKYPGCRLQALCGFKAESGRKYRIQTGIVGSTCFLAVDGNLIVTLSDPEPIAAENCMRVGLGTYCSKIEFSHFQIYRACVHEAHREYIPNF
;
A
#
# COMPACT_ATOMS: atom_id res chain seq x y z
N MET A 1 1.03 -14.36 8.69
CA MET A 1 2.49 -14.27 8.88
C MET A 1 3.14 -14.05 7.54
N ILE A 2 4.01 -13.07 7.43
CA ILE A 2 4.83 -12.76 6.26
C ILE A 2 6.27 -13.05 6.65
N SER A 3 6.95 -13.90 5.88
CA SER A 3 8.29 -14.38 6.19
C SER A 3 9.34 -13.74 5.31
N PHE A 4 10.34 -13.14 5.94
CA PHE A 4 11.59 -12.68 5.32
C PHE A 4 12.73 -13.65 5.66
N LEU A 5 13.94 -13.36 5.15
CA LEU A 5 15.11 -14.20 5.37
C LEU A 5 15.35 -14.59 6.84
N GLN A 6 15.27 -13.63 7.76
CA GLN A 6 15.53 -13.84 9.18
C GLN A 6 14.48 -13.21 10.10
N MET A 7 13.34 -12.83 9.58
CA MET A 7 12.24 -12.31 10.38
C MET A 7 10.89 -12.78 9.85
N ASP A 8 9.95 -12.92 10.76
CA ASP A 8 8.54 -13.11 10.47
C ASP A 8 7.75 -11.92 10.98
N ILE A 9 6.82 -11.42 10.16
CA ILE A 9 5.95 -10.31 10.51
C ILE A 9 4.53 -10.85 10.68
N GLU A 10 3.93 -10.52 11.82
CA GLU A 10 2.55 -10.86 12.15
C GLU A 10 1.75 -9.61 12.52
N PRO A 11 0.42 -9.64 12.33
CA PRO A 11 -0.44 -8.59 12.85
C PRO A 11 -0.43 -8.62 14.39
N GLY A 12 -0.09 -7.49 14.99
CA GLY A 12 -0.20 -7.26 16.43
C GLY A 12 -1.50 -6.55 16.80
N GLU A 13 -1.41 -5.47 17.56
CA GLU A 13 -2.55 -4.64 17.93
C GLU A 13 -3.24 -4.05 16.69
N LEU A 14 -4.57 -4.18 16.60
CA LEU A 14 -5.38 -3.51 15.59
C LEU A 14 -5.45 -2.01 15.89
N LEU A 15 -4.88 -1.19 15.03
CA LEU A 15 -4.83 0.27 15.18
C LEU A 15 -5.99 0.97 14.46
N PHE A 16 -6.46 0.38 13.37
CA PHE A 16 -7.52 0.95 12.54
C PHE A 16 -8.19 -0.14 11.70
N GLN A 17 -9.49 0.03 11.51
CA GLN A 17 -10.28 -0.79 10.59
C GLN A 17 -11.29 0.09 9.87
N ASP A 18 -11.46 -0.14 8.57
CA ASP A 18 -12.53 0.45 7.79
C ASP A 18 -13.19 -0.60 6.90
N ASP A 19 -14.44 -0.87 7.19
CA ASP A 19 -15.28 -1.80 6.42
C ASP A 19 -16.06 -1.08 5.32
N PHE A 20 -15.75 0.21 5.07
CA PHE A 20 -16.36 1.05 4.03
C PHE A 20 -17.89 0.97 3.98
N PRO A 21 -18.60 1.32 5.06
CA PRO A 21 -20.05 1.35 5.05
C PRO A 21 -20.55 2.33 4.00
N THR A 22 -21.76 2.09 3.49
CA THR A 22 -22.37 3.01 2.52
C THR A 22 -22.50 4.42 3.12
N GLY A 23 -21.94 5.41 2.44
CA GLY A 23 -21.99 6.80 2.87
C GLY A 23 -20.74 7.61 2.57
N ASN A 24 -20.57 8.67 3.35
CA ASN A 24 -19.44 9.58 3.21
C ASN A 24 -18.17 8.99 3.86
N ILE A 25 -17.04 9.12 3.17
CA ILE A 25 -15.73 8.70 3.65
C ILE A 25 -14.93 9.86 4.26
N ASP A 26 -15.38 11.10 4.10
CA ASP A 26 -14.63 12.32 4.47
C ASP A 26 -14.35 12.43 5.98
N ASP A 27 -15.06 11.72 6.82
CA ASP A 27 -14.79 11.72 8.26
C ASP A 27 -13.46 11.01 8.59
N ARG A 28 -13.05 10.04 7.79
CA ARG A 28 -11.88 9.18 8.03
C ARG A 28 -10.77 9.38 7.02
N TRP A 29 -11.11 9.85 5.81
CA TRP A 29 -10.20 9.98 4.68
C TRP A 29 -10.20 11.40 4.12
N GLU A 30 -9.05 11.84 3.70
CA GLU A 30 -8.85 13.05 2.90
C GLU A 30 -8.72 12.65 1.43
N ILE A 31 -9.60 13.18 0.58
CA ILE A 31 -9.56 12.93 -0.87
C ILE A 31 -8.66 13.99 -1.50
N THR A 32 -7.57 13.57 -2.15
CA THR A 32 -6.63 14.47 -2.84
C THR A 32 -6.86 14.54 -4.34
N GLY A 33 -7.57 13.58 -4.89
CA GLY A 33 -7.95 13.54 -6.31
C GLY A 33 -8.73 12.29 -6.66
N GLY A 34 -9.38 12.32 -7.83
CA GLY A 34 -10.23 11.21 -8.30
C GLY A 34 -11.65 11.24 -7.72
N GLU A 35 -12.44 10.29 -8.17
CA GLU A 35 -13.81 10.06 -7.70
C GLU A 35 -13.81 8.87 -6.74
N TRP A 36 -14.27 9.08 -5.52
CA TRP A 36 -14.29 8.06 -4.48
C TRP A 36 -15.69 7.87 -3.92
N SER A 37 -16.08 6.64 -3.67
CA SER A 37 -17.36 6.30 -3.06
C SER A 37 -17.25 4.99 -2.26
N ALA A 38 -17.96 4.95 -1.12
CA ALA A 38 -18.10 3.75 -0.29
C ALA A 38 -19.53 3.23 -0.36
N ARG A 39 -19.68 1.94 -0.65
CA ARG A 39 -20.96 1.26 -0.71
C ARG A 39 -20.81 -0.22 -0.39
N ASP A 40 -21.65 -0.72 0.52
CA ASP A 40 -21.82 -2.14 0.83
C ASP A 40 -20.48 -2.87 1.12
N GLY A 41 -19.59 -2.22 1.87
CA GLY A 41 -18.30 -2.80 2.24
C GLY A 41 -17.19 -2.63 1.20
N ILE A 42 -17.43 -1.83 0.16
CA ILE A 42 -16.48 -1.60 -0.93
C ILE A 42 -16.21 -0.10 -1.07
N LEU A 43 -14.97 0.28 -1.02
CA LEU A 43 -14.48 1.57 -1.45
C LEU A 43 -14.08 1.49 -2.91
N THR A 44 -14.67 2.32 -3.75
CA THR A 44 -14.31 2.43 -5.17
C THR A 44 -13.61 3.74 -5.41
N GLY A 45 -12.41 3.68 -5.98
CA GLY A 45 -11.66 4.82 -6.49
C GLY A 45 -11.59 4.78 -8.02
N CYS A 46 -11.75 5.95 -8.66
CA CYS A 46 -11.63 6.08 -10.10
C CYS A 46 -10.90 7.38 -10.46
N TYR A 47 -9.88 7.26 -11.31
CA TYR A 47 -9.22 8.41 -11.92
C TYR A 47 -8.99 8.11 -13.40
N ARG A 48 -9.60 8.91 -14.28
CA ARG A 48 -9.68 8.65 -15.74
C ARG A 48 -8.72 9.46 -16.58
N GLU A 49 -8.22 10.55 -16.02
CA GLU A 49 -7.26 11.41 -16.70
C GLU A 49 -5.84 10.87 -16.54
N ASN A 50 -4.87 11.43 -17.28
CA ASN A 50 -3.48 11.10 -17.08
C ASN A 50 -3.00 11.64 -15.73
N GLY A 51 -2.94 10.77 -14.73
CA GLY A 51 -2.61 11.12 -13.38
C GLY A 51 -3.16 10.15 -12.36
N GLY A 52 -2.96 10.45 -11.10
CA GLY A 52 -3.35 9.64 -9.96
C GLY A 52 -4.24 10.39 -8.97
N GLY A 53 -5.07 9.64 -8.30
CA GLY A 53 -5.81 10.08 -7.13
C GLY A 53 -5.46 9.21 -5.94
N LEU A 54 -5.11 9.85 -4.84
CA LEU A 54 -4.86 9.21 -3.56
C LEU A 54 -5.89 9.71 -2.56
N ILE A 55 -6.29 8.85 -1.66
CA ILE A 55 -6.91 9.24 -0.40
C ILE A 55 -5.95 8.93 0.73
N TYR A 56 -5.90 9.78 1.73
CA TYR A 56 -5.07 9.57 2.91
C TYR A 56 -5.91 9.47 4.17
N SER A 57 -5.52 8.59 5.08
CA SER A 57 -6.13 8.53 6.40
C SER A 57 -5.99 9.87 7.13
N LYS A 58 -7.04 10.32 7.81
CA LYS A 58 -6.95 11.46 8.72
C LYS A 58 -6.27 11.09 10.04
N GLN A 59 -6.33 9.82 10.42
CA GLN A 59 -5.60 9.28 11.55
C GLN A 59 -4.14 8.98 11.15
N SER A 60 -3.25 9.15 12.13
CA SER A 60 -1.82 8.86 12.02
C SER A 60 -1.46 7.55 12.69
N PHE A 61 -0.48 6.85 12.13
CA PHE A 61 -0.02 5.53 12.57
C PHE A 61 1.51 5.53 12.75
N PRO A 62 2.02 6.00 13.91
CA PRO A 62 3.45 6.06 14.16
C PRO A 62 4.04 4.66 14.36
N GLY A 63 5.33 4.52 14.02
CA GLY A 63 6.11 3.28 14.19
C GLY A 63 5.92 2.28 13.07
N ASP A 64 6.24 1.03 13.35
CA ASP A 64 6.16 -0.06 12.39
C ASP A 64 4.72 -0.55 12.23
N ILE A 65 4.27 -0.67 10.99
CA ILE A 65 2.88 -1.02 10.66
C ILE A 65 2.80 -2.12 9.63
N LEU A 66 1.75 -2.91 9.76
CA LEU A 66 1.25 -3.85 8.75
C LEU A 66 -0.14 -3.39 8.32
N MET A 67 -0.29 -3.05 7.04
CA MET A 67 -1.57 -2.81 6.39
C MET A 67 -2.05 -4.10 5.73
N GLU A 68 -3.32 -4.42 5.89
CA GLU A 68 -3.96 -5.53 5.21
C GLU A 68 -5.28 -5.07 4.59
N PHE A 69 -5.50 -5.42 3.33
CA PHE A 69 -6.74 -5.11 2.62
C PHE A 69 -6.93 -6.03 1.41
N THR A 70 -8.14 -6.05 0.89
CA THR A 70 -8.45 -6.67 -0.41
C THR A 70 -8.54 -5.61 -1.47
N GLY A 71 -7.80 -5.78 -2.57
CA GLY A 71 -7.81 -4.89 -3.72
C GLY A 71 -8.20 -5.60 -5.01
N ARG A 72 -8.87 -4.88 -5.94
CA ARG A 72 -9.27 -5.38 -7.25
C ARG A 72 -9.25 -4.27 -8.30
N MET A 73 -8.63 -4.50 -9.44
CA MET A 73 -8.83 -3.67 -10.63
C MET A 73 -10.18 -4.02 -11.26
N VAL A 74 -11.01 -3.01 -11.53
CA VAL A 74 -12.35 -3.22 -12.11
C VAL A 74 -12.26 -3.30 -13.64
N PRO A 75 -12.61 -4.43 -14.27
CA PRO A 75 -12.55 -4.55 -15.72
C PRO A 75 -13.30 -3.44 -16.48
N PRO A 76 -12.80 -2.96 -17.61
CA PRO A 76 -11.64 -3.45 -18.37
C PRO A 76 -10.28 -2.90 -17.86
N CYS A 77 -10.25 -2.20 -16.73
CA CYS A 77 -9.03 -1.68 -16.16
C CYS A 77 -8.10 -2.83 -15.73
N ASP A 78 -6.83 -2.76 -16.12
CA ASP A 78 -5.79 -3.75 -15.83
C ASP A 78 -4.53 -3.11 -15.25
N ASN A 79 -4.62 -1.88 -14.78
CA ASN A 79 -3.54 -1.12 -14.16
C ASN A 79 -4.03 -0.39 -12.92
N ASP A 80 -3.29 -0.14 -12.18
CA ASP A 80 -2.52 0.65 -11.26
C ASP A 80 -3.30 0.77 -9.95
N LEU A 81 -3.36 -0.37 -9.23
CA LEU A 81 -3.82 -0.42 -7.86
C LEU A 81 -2.70 0.07 -6.94
N ASN A 82 -2.88 1.21 -6.28
CA ASN A 82 -1.87 1.84 -5.45
C ASN A 82 -2.26 1.91 -3.98
N PHE A 83 -1.24 1.98 -3.14
CA PHE A 83 -1.34 2.27 -1.71
C PHE A 83 -0.12 3.07 -1.26
N SER A 84 -0.23 3.71 -0.09
CA SER A 84 0.86 4.50 0.49
C SER A 84 0.94 4.29 2.00
N PHE A 85 2.13 4.44 2.55
CA PHE A 85 2.39 4.43 3.99
C PHE A 85 3.61 5.29 4.34
N ARG A 86 3.76 5.61 5.63
CA ARG A 86 4.74 6.62 6.05
C ARG A 86 4.63 7.89 5.22
N ALA A 87 3.39 8.32 4.94
CA ALA A 87 3.12 9.48 4.12
C ALA A 87 2.75 10.71 4.96
N ASP A 88 3.13 11.88 4.47
CA ASP A 88 2.66 13.16 5.01
C ASP A 88 1.43 13.71 4.27
N GLY A 89 1.16 13.21 3.05
CA GLY A 89 -0.02 13.56 2.28
C GLY A 89 0.26 13.85 0.82
N TRP A 90 -0.39 14.90 0.31
CA TRP A 90 -0.38 15.29 -1.09
C TRP A 90 0.26 16.67 -1.29
N ASP A 91 1.12 16.79 -2.29
CA ASP A 91 1.66 18.05 -2.75
C ASP A 91 0.73 18.68 -3.79
N TYR A 92 -0.05 19.66 -3.36
CA TYR A 92 -1.02 20.33 -4.22
C TYR A 92 -0.38 21.24 -5.27
N GLU A 93 0.86 21.70 -5.06
CA GLU A 93 1.60 22.52 -6.01
C GLU A 93 2.06 21.68 -7.21
N HIS A 94 2.65 20.53 -6.95
CA HIS A 94 3.15 19.62 -7.98
C HIS A 94 2.12 18.58 -8.42
N LYS A 95 0.95 18.51 -7.76
CA LYS A 95 -0.14 17.56 -8.02
C LYS A 95 0.36 16.11 -7.97
N ASP A 96 1.10 15.79 -6.94
CA ASP A 96 1.72 14.47 -6.73
C ASP A 96 1.71 14.09 -5.25
N ALA A 97 2.05 12.85 -4.95
CA ALA A 97 2.32 12.44 -3.58
C ALA A 97 3.50 13.22 -3.02
N SER A 98 3.38 13.67 -1.78
CA SER A 98 4.46 14.33 -1.06
C SER A 98 5.46 13.29 -0.54
N ILE A 99 5.95 13.40 0.69
CA ILE A 99 6.86 12.40 1.25
C ILE A 99 6.08 11.13 1.59
N GLY A 100 6.63 9.97 1.27
CA GLY A 100 6.01 8.69 1.60
C GLY A 100 6.62 7.52 0.85
N TYR A 101 6.17 6.32 1.17
CA TYR A 101 6.36 5.15 0.33
C TYR A 101 5.06 4.87 -0.43
N ILE A 102 5.18 4.62 -1.72
CA ILE A 102 4.08 4.17 -2.57
C ILE A 102 4.38 2.75 -3.02
N GLY A 103 3.37 1.92 -2.99
CA GLY A 103 3.43 0.58 -3.56
C GLY A 103 2.22 0.30 -4.41
N GLY A 104 2.29 -0.76 -5.20
CA GLY A 104 1.15 -1.09 -6.03
C GLY A 104 1.33 -2.35 -6.87
N LEU A 105 0.25 -2.67 -7.58
CA LEU A 105 0.17 -3.77 -8.54
C LEU A 105 -0.14 -3.21 -9.93
N ASN A 106 0.51 -3.74 -10.94
CA ASN A 106 0.37 -3.37 -12.35
C ASN A 106 0.70 -1.90 -12.66
N GLY A 107 1.61 -1.29 -11.89
CA GLY A 107 2.12 0.06 -12.11
C GLY A 107 3.39 0.14 -12.94
N TRP A 108 4.06 1.31 -12.89
CA TRP A 108 5.39 1.60 -13.47
C TRP A 108 5.48 1.33 -14.98
N TRP A 109 4.44 1.69 -15.76
CA TRP A 109 4.40 1.54 -17.23
C TRP A 109 4.55 0.10 -17.76
N THR A 110 5.22 -0.77 -16.99
CA THR A 110 5.51 -2.17 -17.35
C THR A 110 4.53 -3.16 -16.74
N LYS A 111 3.52 -2.66 -16.03
CA LYS A 111 2.54 -3.47 -15.30
C LYS A 111 3.22 -4.47 -14.35
N GLN A 112 4.11 -3.94 -13.52
CA GLN A 112 4.81 -4.69 -12.48
C GLN A 112 4.21 -4.40 -11.10
N ALA A 113 4.53 -5.21 -10.13
CA ALA A 113 4.32 -4.87 -8.72
C ALA A 113 5.59 -4.23 -8.15
N GLY A 114 5.43 -3.32 -7.21
CA GLY A 114 6.60 -2.65 -6.64
C GLY A 114 6.34 -1.79 -5.43
N LEU A 115 7.43 -1.23 -4.94
CA LEU A 115 7.52 -0.25 -3.87
C LEU A 115 8.51 0.84 -4.28
N GLU A 116 8.22 2.09 -3.94
CA GLU A 116 9.10 3.23 -4.21
C GLU A 116 9.01 4.30 -3.12
N LYS A 117 10.07 5.09 -3.00
CA LYS A 117 10.17 6.21 -2.07
C LYS A 117 9.92 7.53 -2.77
N TYR A 118 8.97 8.30 -2.29
CA TYR A 118 8.63 9.64 -2.76
C TYR A 118 9.25 10.75 -1.90
N PRO A 119 9.48 11.93 -2.47
CA PRO A 119 9.26 12.32 -3.86
C PRO A 119 10.37 11.85 -4.80
N GLY A 120 10.03 11.78 -6.09
CA GLY A 120 11.00 11.58 -7.16
C GLY A 120 11.55 10.17 -7.32
N CYS A 121 10.87 9.15 -6.80
CA CYS A 121 11.21 7.73 -7.00
C CYS A 121 12.69 7.42 -6.70
N ARG A 122 13.23 8.01 -5.64
CA ARG A 122 14.67 7.96 -5.31
C ARG A 122 15.18 6.57 -4.95
N LEU A 123 14.28 5.70 -4.53
CA LEU A 123 14.53 4.31 -4.21
C LEU A 123 13.37 3.48 -4.71
N GLN A 124 13.62 2.41 -5.43
CA GLN A 124 12.59 1.60 -6.05
C GLN A 124 12.96 0.12 -6.05
N ALA A 125 11.96 -0.74 -5.78
CA ALA A 125 12.06 -2.18 -5.95
C ALA A 125 10.85 -2.68 -6.73
N LEU A 126 11.10 -3.35 -7.85
CA LEU A 126 10.07 -3.89 -8.74
C LEU A 126 10.20 -5.40 -8.88
N CYS A 127 9.07 -6.09 -9.10
CA CYS A 127 9.05 -7.50 -9.44
C CYS A 127 8.11 -7.81 -10.60
N GLY A 128 8.33 -8.94 -11.25
CA GLY A 128 7.57 -9.37 -12.41
C GLY A 128 6.15 -9.89 -12.11
N PHE A 129 5.65 -9.78 -10.89
CA PHE A 129 4.28 -10.15 -10.56
C PHE A 129 3.30 -9.28 -11.34
N LYS A 130 2.32 -9.93 -11.99
CA LYS A 130 1.24 -9.27 -12.74
C LYS A 130 -0.10 -9.69 -12.18
N ALA A 131 -0.89 -8.72 -11.75
CA ALA A 131 -2.24 -8.97 -11.29
C ALA A 131 -3.22 -9.05 -12.46
N GLU A 132 -4.18 -9.96 -12.35
CA GLU A 132 -5.26 -10.15 -13.33
C GLU A 132 -6.39 -9.17 -13.03
N SER A 133 -6.89 -8.48 -14.09
CA SER A 133 -8.06 -7.63 -13.98
C SER A 133 -9.30 -8.43 -13.52
N GLY A 134 -10.05 -7.88 -12.60
CA GLY A 134 -11.24 -8.50 -12.02
C GLY A 134 -10.99 -9.47 -10.86
N ARG A 135 -9.77 -9.96 -10.69
CA ARG A 135 -9.42 -10.83 -9.56
C ARG A 135 -9.22 -9.99 -8.28
N LYS A 136 -9.71 -10.50 -7.16
CA LYS A 136 -9.45 -9.95 -5.83
C LYS A 136 -8.14 -10.52 -5.29
N TYR A 137 -7.32 -9.64 -4.72
CA TYR A 137 -6.06 -9.97 -4.09
C TYR A 137 -6.07 -9.52 -2.63
N ARG A 138 -5.67 -10.39 -1.72
CA ARG A 138 -5.32 -9.99 -0.36
C ARG A 138 -3.94 -9.39 -0.39
N ILE A 139 -3.83 -8.12 -0.03
CA ILE A 139 -2.59 -7.36 -0.01
C ILE A 139 -2.18 -7.13 1.43
N GLN A 140 -0.93 -7.45 1.74
CA GLN A 140 -0.30 -7.16 3.01
C GLN A 140 0.97 -6.37 2.73
N THR A 141 1.08 -5.19 3.33
CA THR A 141 2.19 -4.26 3.07
C THR A 141 2.46 -3.40 4.29
N GLY A 142 3.60 -2.74 4.32
CA GLY A 142 3.97 -1.84 5.41
C GLY A 142 5.47 -1.69 5.53
N ILE A 143 5.91 -1.34 6.73
CA ILE A 143 7.31 -1.10 7.03
C ILE A 143 7.65 -1.63 8.42
N VAL A 144 8.82 -2.24 8.54
CA VAL A 144 9.46 -2.63 9.80
C VAL A 144 10.88 -2.11 9.80
N GLY A 145 11.19 -1.24 10.75
CA GLY A 145 12.48 -0.53 10.79
C GLY A 145 12.72 0.23 9.49
N SER A 146 13.70 -0.22 8.71
CA SER A 146 14.08 0.36 7.42
C SER A 146 13.59 -0.45 6.20
N THR A 147 12.82 -1.51 6.41
CA THR A 147 12.41 -2.41 5.34
C THR A 147 10.91 -2.34 5.08
N CYS A 148 10.56 -1.87 3.89
CA CYS A 148 9.20 -1.95 3.35
C CYS A 148 8.98 -3.33 2.72
N PHE A 149 7.75 -3.82 2.74
CA PHE A 149 7.39 -5.11 2.19
C PHE A 149 6.05 -5.08 1.48
N LEU A 150 5.87 -5.97 0.51
CA LEU A 150 4.62 -6.23 -0.19
C LEU A 150 4.43 -7.72 -0.34
N ALA A 151 3.34 -8.24 0.20
CA ALA A 151 2.90 -9.62 0.01
C ALA A 151 1.51 -9.64 -0.62
N VAL A 152 1.29 -10.62 -1.49
CA VAL A 152 0.02 -10.84 -2.19
C VAL A 152 -0.42 -12.28 -1.97
N ASP A 153 -1.66 -12.47 -1.52
CA ASP A 153 -2.24 -13.77 -1.19
C ASP A 153 -1.34 -14.61 -0.24
N GLY A 154 -0.67 -13.91 0.70
CA GLY A 154 0.23 -14.53 1.68
C GLY A 154 1.66 -14.79 1.19
N ASN A 155 1.98 -14.47 -0.06
CA ASN A 155 3.32 -14.63 -0.61
C ASN A 155 4.04 -13.27 -0.67
N LEU A 156 5.20 -13.18 -0.03
CA LEU A 156 6.08 -12.02 -0.14
C LEU A 156 6.59 -11.91 -1.58
N ILE A 157 6.34 -10.76 -2.22
CA ILE A 157 6.73 -10.54 -3.62
C ILE A 157 7.77 -9.44 -3.80
N VAL A 158 7.80 -8.43 -2.92
CA VAL A 158 8.78 -7.32 -2.96
C VAL A 158 9.20 -6.94 -1.56
N THR A 159 10.48 -6.64 -1.41
CA THR A 159 11.04 -5.90 -0.27
C THR A 159 11.87 -4.73 -0.75
N LEU A 160 11.82 -3.63 0.00
CA LEU A 160 12.60 -2.42 -0.25
C LEU A 160 13.29 -2.02 1.04
N SER A 161 14.59 -2.21 1.13
CA SER A 161 15.39 -1.73 2.26
C SER A 161 15.90 -0.32 1.98
N ASP A 162 15.50 0.63 2.83
CA ASP A 162 15.88 2.04 2.72
C ASP A 162 16.98 2.35 3.73
N PRO A 163 18.21 2.71 3.29
CA PRO A 163 19.30 3.07 4.20
C PRO A 163 19.04 4.39 4.97
N GLU A 164 18.11 5.21 4.47
CA GLU A 164 17.69 6.46 5.09
C GLU A 164 16.15 6.50 5.19
N PRO A 165 15.55 5.69 6.09
CA PRO A 165 14.10 5.55 6.14
C PRO A 165 13.41 6.86 6.51
N ILE A 166 12.22 7.05 5.95
CA ILE A 166 11.36 8.19 6.28
C ILE A 166 11.03 8.14 7.78
N ALA A 167 11.30 9.26 8.46
CA ALA A 167 11.07 9.38 9.89
C ALA A 167 9.58 9.21 10.25
N ALA A 168 9.31 8.31 11.19
CA ALA A 168 7.94 7.96 11.59
C ALA A 168 7.20 9.08 12.32
N GLU A 169 7.94 10.06 12.85
CA GLU A 169 7.38 11.17 13.63
C GLU A 169 6.70 12.22 12.75
N ASN A 170 7.11 12.35 11.49
CA ASN A 170 6.63 13.38 10.58
C ASN A 170 5.70 12.83 9.49
N CYS A 171 5.82 11.56 9.16
CA CYS A 171 5.11 10.91 8.08
C CYS A 171 4.44 9.65 8.61
N MET A 172 3.16 9.76 9.01
CA MET A 172 2.46 8.71 9.75
C MET A 172 1.15 8.27 9.11
N ARG A 173 0.80 8.85 7.97
CA ARG A 173 -0.46 8.55 7.28
C ARG A 173 -0.32 7.35 6.36
N VAL A 174 -1.44 6.73 6.06
CA VAL A 174 -1.56 5.70 5.02
C VAL A 174 -2.52 6.17 3.95
N GLY A 175 -2.40 5.60 2.76
CA GLY A 175 -3.25 5.96 1.63
C GLY A 175 -3.64 4.78 0.77
N LEU A 176 -4.73 4.96 0.01
CA LEU A 176 -5.17 4.10 -1.07
C LEU A 176 -5.26 4.91 -2.35
N GLY A 177 -4.89 4.32 -3.48
CA GLY A 177 -4.73 5.08 -4.70
C GLY A 177 -5.13 4.36 -5.98
N THR A 178 -5.31 5.18 -7.02
CA THR A 178 -5.61 4.77 -8.37
C THR A 178 -4.89 5.72 -9.34
N TYR A 179 -4.34 5.21 -10.43
CA TYR A 179 -3.68 6.00 -11.46
C TYR A 179 -4.18 5.56 -12.83
N CYS A 180 -4.91 6.44 -13.54
CA CYS A 180 -5.57 6.11 -14.82
C CYS A 180 -6.39 4.81 -14.73
N SER A 181 -7.02 4.55 -13.59
CA SER A 181 -7.60 3.25 -13.28
C SER A 181 -8.91 3.35 -12.49
N LYS A 182 -9.61 2.24 -12.38
CA LYS A 182 -10.74 2.06 -11.47
C LYS A 182 -10.47 0.87 -10.57
N ILE A 183 -10.37 1.13 -9.26
CA ILE A 183 -9.97 0.16 -8.25
C ILE A 183 -11.05 0.03 -7.19
N GLU A 184 -11.23 -1.16 -6.68
CA GLU A 184 -12.03 -1.46 -5.50
C GLU A 184 -11.16 -1.95 -4.37
N PHE A 185 -11.46 -1.47 -3.16
CA PHE A 185 -10.83 -1.88 -1.90
C PHE A 185 -11.89 -2.35 -0.92
N SER A 186 -11.54 -3.32 -0.07
CA SER A 186 -12.39 -3.80 1.03
C SER A 186 -11.54 -4.40 2.15
N HIS A 187 -12.14 -4.61 3.34
CA HIS A 187 -11.49 -5.23 4.49
C HIS A 187 -10.16 -4.54 4.86
N PHE A 188 -10.21 -3.22 4.97
CA PHE A 188 -9.00 -2.43 5.24
C PHE A 188 -8.68 -2.43 6.74
N GLN A 189 -7.49 -2.88 7.08
CA GLN A 189 -7.01 -2.95 8.46
C GLN A 189 -5.55 -2.50 8.56
N ILE A 190 -5.22 -1.86 9.67
CA ILE A 190 -3.86 -1.46 10.01
C ILE A 190 -3.55 -2.02 11.39
N TYR A 191 -2.43 -2.68 11.48
CA TYR A 191 -1.92 -3.29 12.70
C TYR A 191 -0.56 -2.70 13.07
N ARG A 192 -0.25 -2.69 14.37
CA ARG A 192 1.14 -2.68 14.80
C ARG A 192 1.82 -3.93 14.23
N ALA A 193 2.94 -3.76 13.54
CA ALA A 193 3.71 -4.91 13.10
C ALA A 193 4.39 -5.59 14.29
N CYS A 194 4.14 -6.88 14.49
CA CYS A 194 4.89 -7.72 15.41
C CYS A 194 5.98 -8.45 14.64
N VAL A 195 7.22 -8.30 15.09
CA VAL A 195 8.40 -8.88 14.44
C VAL A 195 8.97 -9.96 15.31
N HIS A 196 9.20 -11.13 14.73
CA HIS A 196 9.86 -12.25 15.36
C HIS A 196 11.13 -12.58 14.59
N GLU A 197 12.25 -12.74 15.29
CA GLU A 197 13.46 -13.27 14.67
C GLU A 197 13.23 -14.73 14.25
N ALA A 198 13.54 -15.02 12.99
CA ALA A 198 13.45 -16.36 12.44
C ALA A 198 14.84 -16.84 12.04
N HIS A 199 15.39 -17.79 12.81
CA HIS A 199 16.65 -18.43 12.46
C HIS A 199 16.40 -19.49 11.37
N ARG A 200 16.68 -19.12 10.11
CA ARG A 200 16.63 -20.05 8.97
C ARG A 200 18.03 -20.42 8.55
N GLU A 201 18.34 -21.71 8.63
CA GLU A 201 19.62 -22.23 8.14
C GLU A 201 19.57 -22.27 6.60
N TYR A 202 20.59 -21.70 5.98
CA TYR A 202 20.83 -21.88 4.55
C TYR A 202 21.51 -23.23 4.34
N ILE A 203 20.81 -24.15 3.70
CA ILE A 203 21.39 -25.45 3.27
C ILE A 203 21.74 -25.32 1.79
N PRO A 204 23.02 -25.20 1.44
CA PRO A 204 23.43 -25.10 0.04
C PRO A 204 23.17 -26.44 -0.68
N ASN A 205 22.58 -26.35 -1.87
CA ASN A 205 22.33 -27.48 -2.76
C ASN A 205 23.41 -27.52 -3.85
N PHE A 206 24.59 -27.98 -3.51
CA PHE A 206 25.66 -28.28 -4.46
C PHE A 206 26.46 -29.51 -4.04
#